data_d50b2ea969f4ba3522d0179726b21609
#
_entry.id   d50b2ea969f4ba3522d0179726b21609
#
_cell.length_a   1.000
_cell.length_b   1.000
_cell.length_c   1.000
_cell.angle_alpha   90.00
_cell.angle_beta   90.00
_cell.angle_gamma   90.00
#
_symmetry.space_group_name_H-M   'P 1'
#
loop_
_entity.id
_entity.type
_entity.pdbx_description
1 polymer ?
#
loop_
_entity_poly.entity_id
_entity_poly.type
_entity_poly.pdbx_seq_one_letter_code
_entity_poly.pdbx_strand_id
1 'polypeptide(L)'
;MKSRCQKGDKDLSLRVALYIKYNNGKRKMINLQKTDDVRINAINELLPPIAHLYELPITDKAAETVYQTRCEIADLVHGKDNRLLVIIGPCSIHDPKAALEYAQRLLPLRKKYEKELLIVMRVYFEKPRTTVGWKGLINDPHLDGSFDINFGLRQARSLLLELNNMGMPASTEFLDMITPQYYADLISWGAIGARTTESQIHRELASGLSCPVGFKNGTDGNLKIAIDAVGAASHPHHFLSVTKTGHSAIVHTTGNPDCHVILRGGKEPNYDREHVQAAVAQLAKSGISTKLMIDFSHANSCKDFTRQMLVAEDVAAQIQAGENNIMGVMVESHLEEGRQDKPEVYGKSITDACIGWDTTEEMLALLAKANQVRV
;
A
#
# COMPACT_ATOMS: atom_id res chain seq x y z
N MET A 1 -29.24 -44.06 34.49
CA MET A 1 -27.78 -44.08 34.64
C MET A 1 -27.18 -42.95 33.78
N LYS A 2 -26.74 -41.88 34.42
CA LYS A 2 -26.17 -40.68 33.75
C LYS A 2 -24.66 -40.84 33.73
N SER A 3 -24.04 -40.92 32.54
CA SER A 3 -22.61 -40.82 32.39
C SER A 3 -22.23 -39.35 32.12
N ARG A 4 -21.56 -38.73 33.08
CA ARG A 4 -20.88 -37.45 32.96
C ARG A 4 -19.63 -37.63 32.09
N CYS A 5 -19.60 -36.99 30.94
CA CYS A 5 -18.37 -36.79 30.18
C CYS A 5 -17.62 -35.62 30.79
N GLN A 6 -16.45 -35.88 31.36
CA GLN A 6 -15.54 -34.85 31.86
C GLN A 6 -14.93 -34.12 30.67
N LYS A 7 -15.15 -32.81 30.61
CA LYS A 7 -14.35 -31.89 29.77
C LYS A 7 -12.97 -31.75 30.40
N GLY A 8 -11.96 -32.24 29.72
CA GLY A 8 -10.57 -32.00 30.07
C GLY A 8 -10.20 -30.54 29.84
N ASP A 9 -9.87 -29.86 30.92
CA ASP A 9 -9.21 -28.55 30.89
C ASP A 9 -7.82 -28.71 30.26
N LYS A 10 -7.67 -28.18 29.06
CA LYS A 10 -6.36 -27.83 28.49
C LYS A 10 -6.21 -26.32 28.48
N ASP A 11 -6.16 -25.73 29.66
CA ASP A 11 -5.77 -24.34 29.84
C ASP A 11 -4.29 -24.27 30.24
N LEU A 12 -3.40 -24.32 29.24
CA LEU A 12 -1.99 -23.95 29.40
C LEU A 12 -1.85 -22.46 29.08
N SER A 13 -2.63 -21.62 29.78
CA SER A 13 -2.36 -20.20 29.79
C SER A 13 -1.09 -19.96 30.59
N LEU A 14 -0.09 -19.35 29.94
CA LEU A 14 1.10 -18.79 30.59
C LEU A 14 0.66 -17.91 31.75
N ARG A 15 0.75 -18.43 32.98
CA ARG A 15 0.57 -17.66 34.21
C ARG A 15 1.79 -16.77 34.39
N VAL A 16 1.73 -15.57 33.85
CA VAL A 16 2.75 -14.54 34.05
C VAL A 16 2.60 -13.97 35.47
N ALA A 17 3.69 -14.17 36.23
CA ALA A 17 4.10 -13.46 37.44
C ALA A 17 3.17 -13.51 38.66
N LEU A 18 3.36 -14.54 39.48
CA LEU A 18 3.08 -14.47 40.90
C LEU A 18 4.08 -13.46 41.55
N TYR A 19 3.63 -12.26 41.86
CA TYR A 19 4.37 -11.41 42.79
C TYR A 19 4.19 -11.93 44.21
N ILE A 20 5.25 -12.54 44.76
CA ILE A 20 5.30 -12.97 46.14
C ILE A 20 5.80 -11.78 46.98
N LYS A 21 4.90 -11.12 47.70
CA LYS A 21 5.30 -10.22 48.78
C LYS A 21 5.54 -11.00 50.04
N TYR A 22 6.75 -10.94 50.60
CA TYR A 22 7.05 -11.44 51.93
C TYR A 22 6.64 -10.41 52.97
N ASN A 23 5.70 -10.77 53.83
CA ASN A 23 5.41 -10.04 55.03
C ASN A 23 5.41 -11.02 56.21
N ASN A 24 6.30 -10.79 57.17
CA ASN A 24 6.46 -11.60 58.40
C ASN A 24 6.61 -13.13 58.14
N GLY A 25 7.42 -13.53 57.16
CA GLY A 25 7.77 -14.96 56.96
C GLY A 25 6.66 -15.87 56.42
N LYS A 26 5.46 -15.34 56.13
CA LYS A 26 4.36 -16.09 55.49
C LYS A 26 4.09 -15.66 54.08
N ARG A 27 3.99 -16.64 53.16
CA ARG A 27 3.55 -16.42 51.77
C ARG A 27 2.07 -16.10 51.75
N LYS A 28 1.70 -14.87 51.35
CA LYS A 28 0.32 -14.50 51.10
C LYS A 28 0.11 -14.41 49.58
N MET A 29 -0.72 -15.31 49.05
CA MET A 29 -1.19 -15.15 47.68
C MET A 29 -2.08 -13.91 47.61
N ILE A 30 -1.69 -12.91 46.87
CA ILE A 30 -2.52 -11.74 46.58
C ILE A 30 -3.31 -12.10 45.31
N ASN A 31 -4.62 -12.15 45.45
CA ASN A 31 -5.53 -12.30 44.32
C ASN A 31 -5.55 -10.92 43.59
N LEU A 32 -4.59 -10.72 42.69
CA LEU A 32 -4.57 -9.52 41.86
C LEU A 32 -5.68 -9.63 40.81
N GLN A 33 -6.48 -8.60 40.67
CA GLN A 33 -7.41 -8.50 39.55
C GLN A 33 -6.58 -8.51 38.25
N LYS A 34 -7.04 -9.27 37.24
CA LYS A 34 -6.41 -9.30 35.93
C LYS A 34 -6.55 -7.91 35.29
N THR A 35 -5.44 -7.23 35.03
CA THR A 35 -5.39 -5.87 34.47
C THR A 35 -4.86 -5.83 33.04
N ASP A 36 -4.33 -6.95 32.54
CA ASP A 36 -3.75 -7.08 31.20
C ASP A 36 -4.44 -8.22 30.45
N ASP A 37 -4.48 -8.17 29.13
CA ASP A 37 -5.10 -9.16 28.23
C ASP A 37 -6.58 -9.47 28.53
N VAL A 38 -7.30 -8.60 29.21
CA VAL A 38 -8.70 -8.86 29.61
C VAL A 38 -9.68 -8.90 28.44
N ARG A 39 -9.27 -8.40 27.27
CA ARG A 39 -10.06 -8.38 26.03
C ARG A 39 -9.42 -9.18 24.90
N ILE A 40 -8.30 -9.86 25.16
CA ILE A 40 -7.64 -10.73 24.20
C ILE A 40 -8.18 -12.14 24.41
N ASN A 41 -8.82 -12.69 23.37
CA ASN A 41 -9.41 -14.02 23.39
C ASN A 41 -8.38 -15.12 23.08
N ALA A 42 -7.48 -14.86 22.10
CA ALA A 42 -6.41 -15.76 21.71
C ALA A 42 -5.23 -15.00 21.10
N ILE A 43 -4.04 -15.57 21.23
CA ILE A 43 -2.83 -15.14 20.53
C ILE A 43 -2.32 -16.35 19.77
N ASN A 44 -2.28 -16.24 18.44
CA ASN A 44 -1.75 -17.28 17.56
C ASN A 44 -0.38 -16.88 17.05
N GLU A 45 0.45 -17.86 16.77
CA GLU A 45 1.79 -17.62 16.25
C GLU A 45 1.73 -17.15 14.79
N LEU A 46 2.45 -16.05 14.50
CA LEU A 46 2.72 -15.60 13.16
C LEU A 46 4.07 -16.17 12.74
N LEU A 47 4.14 -16.88 11.61
CA LEU A 47 5.41 -17.37 11.07
C LEU A 47 6.35 -16.17 10.83
N PRO A 48 7.62 -16.27 11.23
CA PRO A 48 8.55 -15.16 11.07
C PRO A 48 8.81 -14.84 9.59
N PRO A 49 9.09 -13.59 9.22
CA PRO A 49 9.38 -13.19 7.83
C PRO A 49 10.40 -14.09 7.14
N ILE A 50 11.44 -14.52 7.86
CA ILE A 50 12.51 -15.36 7.31
C ILE A 50 11.99 -16.70 6.76
N ALA A 51 10.93 -17.27 7.36
CA ALA A 51 10.34 -18.53 6.87
C ALA A 51 9.76 -18.34 5.45
N HIS A 52 9.03 -17.24 5.23
CA HIS A 52 8.49 -16.90 3.91
C HIS A 52 9.59 -16.55 2.89
N LEU A 53 10.68 -15.89 3.33
CA LEU A 53 11.79 -15.56 2.45
C LEU A 53 12.57 -16.82 2.01
N TYR A 54 12.69 -17.82 2.87
CA TYR A 54 13.28 -19.12 2.50
C TYR A 54 12.39 -19.95 1.59
N GLU A 55 11.09 -19.95 1.82
CA GLU A 55 10.13 -20.69 1.00
C GLU A 55 9.96 -20.07 -0.39
N LEU A 56 9.92 -18.74 -0.45
CA LEU A 56 9.70 -17.93 -1.65
C LEU A 56 10.83 -16.90 -1.81
N PRO A 57 12.06 -17.34 -2.10
CA PRO A 57 13.20 -16.44 -2.24
C PRO A 57 13.02 -15.52 -3.45
N ILE A 58 13.52 -14.29 -3.33
CA ILE A 58 13.58 -13.39 -4.48
C ILE A 58 14.54 -13.96 -5.53
N THR A 59 14.15 -13.94 -6.81
CA THR A 59 15.00 -14.35 -7.93
C THR A 59 15.80 -13.14 -8.44
N ASP A 60 16.88 -13.40 -9.18
CA ASP A 60 17.68 -12.36 -9.81
C ASP A 60 16.84 -11.45 -10.71
N LYS A 61 15.95 -12.04 -11.50
CA LYS A 61 15.05 -11.29 -12.39
C LYS A 61 14.05 -10.42 -11.62
N ALA A 62 13.46 -10.94 -10.55
CA ALA A 62 12.58 -10.14 -9.71
C ALA A 62 13.31 -9.01 -9.02
N ALA A 63 14.52 -9.27 -8.50
CA ALA A 63 15.36 -8.27 -7.86
C ALA A 63 15.75 -7.15 -8.84
N GLU A 64 16.11 -7.50 -10.07
CA GLU A 64 16.42 -6.54 -11.13
C GLU A 64 15.21 -5.68 -11.47
N THR A 65 14.03 -6.30 -11.70
CA THR A 65 12.78 -5.57 -11.99
C THR A 65 12.46 -4.55 -10.90
N VAL A 66 12.55 -4.95 -9.64
CA VAL A 66 12.29 -4.07 -8.50
C VAL A 66 13.33 -2.96 -8.41
N TYR A 67 14.61 -3.30 -8.48
CA TYR A 67 15.71 -2.34 -8.32
C TYR A 67 15.68 -1.27 -9.41
N GLN A 68 15.61 -1.68 -10.68
CA GLN A 68 15.56 -0.76 -11.81
C GLN A 68 14.35 0.19 -11.70
N THR A 69 13.18 -0.34 -11.42
CA THR A 69 11.97 0.48 -11.29
C THR A 69 12.06 1.48 -10.12
N ARG A 70 12.68 1.09 -8.99
CA ARG A 70 12.93 2.02 -7.87
C ARG A 70 13.82 3.18 -8.28
N CYS A 71 14.91 2.91 -9.00
CA CYS A 71 15.81 3.93 -9.53
C CYS A 71 15.08 4.87 -10.49
N GLU A 72 14.32 4.33 -11.44
CA GLU A 72 13.53 5.11 -12.40
C GLU A 72 12.50 6.01 -11.71
N ILE A 73 11.80 5.51 -10.68
CA ILE A 73 10.84 6.33 -9.92
C ILE A 73 11.56 7.41 -9.10
N ALA A 74 12.70 7.09 -8.49
CA ALA A 74 13.51 8.09 -7.79
C ALA A 74 13.97 9.21 -8.75
N ASP A 75 14.38 8.87 -9.98
CA ASP A 75 14.73 9.86 -11.00
C ASP A 75 13.54 10.75 -11.40
N LEU A 76 12.32 10.21 -11.44
CA LEU A 76 11.09 11.01 -11.63
C LEU A 76 10.85 11.96 -10.45
N VAL A 77 10.97 11.50 -9.22
CA VAL A 77 10.82 12.34 -7.99
C VAL A 77 11.82 13.48 -7.98
N HIS A 78 13.03 13.24 -8.47
CA HIS A 78 14.11 14.24 -8.52
C HIS A 78 14.18 15.00 -9.84
N GLY A 79 13.22 14.79 -10.76
CA GLY A 79 13.12 15.53 -12.03
C GLY A 79 14.21 15.22 -13.05
N LYS A 80 14.85 14.04 -12.95
CA LYS A 80 15.86 13.55 -13.91
C LYS A 80 15.27 12.72 -15.04
N ASP A 81 14.06 12.19 -14.86
CA ASP A 81 13.28 11.49 -15.87
C ASP A 81 12.00 12.30 -16.15
N ASN A 82 11.55 12.33 -17.41
CA ASN A 82 10.38 13.08 -17.87
C ASN A 82 9.19 12.18 -18.24
N ARG A 83 9.33 10.86 -18.12
CA ARG A 83 8.19 9.96 -18.29
C ARG A 83 7.11 10.25 -17.25
N LEU A 84 5.90 9.78 -17.50
CA LEU A 84 4.81 9.83 -16.53
C LEU A 84 4.73 8.50 -15.79
N LEU A 85 4.87 8.51 -14.47
CA LEU A 85 4.62 7.32 -13.63
C LEU A 85 3.12 6.99 -13.61
N VAL A 86 2.75 5.77 -13.97
CA VAL A 86 1.35 5.31 -13.95
C VAL A 86 1.22 4.13 -13.00
N ILE A 87 0.64 4.38 -11.83
CA ILE A 87 0.27 3.33 -10.87
C ILE A 87 -1.14 2.87 -11.20
N ILE A 88 -1.30 1.69 -11.82
CA ILE A 88 -2.60 1.24 -12.33
C ILE A 88 -2.88 -0.21 -11.99
N GLY A 89 -4.10 -0.51 -11.57
CA GLY A 89 -4.56 -1.86 -11.26
C GLY A 89 -5.74 -1.89 -10.31
N PRO A 90 -6.13 -3.09 -9.83
CA PRO A 90 -7.28 -3.27 -8.97
C PRO A 90 -7.25 -2.40 -7.70
N CYS A 91 -8.43 -1.98 -7.24
CA CYS A 91 -8.56 -1.28 -5.96
C CYS A 91 -7.96 -2.09 -4.81
N SER A 92 -8.20 -3.40 -4.81
CA SER A 92 -7.55 -4.39 -3.94
C SER A 92 -7.47 -5.74 -4.63
N ILE A 93 -6.48 -6.54 -4.24
CA ILE A 93 -6.33 -7.91 -4.71
C ILE A 93 -7.14 -8.83 -3.79
N HIS A 94 -8.12 -9.51 -4.35
CA HIS A 94 -8.87 -10.59 -3.67
C HIS A 94 -8.71 -11.93 -4.40
N ASP A 95 -8.38 -11.89 -5.69
CA ASP A 95 -8.12 -13.06 -6.54
C ASP A 95 -6.74 -12.93 -7.20
N PRO A 96 -5.73 -13.70 -6.75
CA PRO A 96 -4.40 -13.69 -7.36
C PRO A 96 -4.39 -14.10 -8.84
N LYS A 97 -5.32 -14.97 -9.28
CA LYS A 97 -5.39 -15.40 -10.69
C LYS A 97 -5.83 -14.24 -11.59
N ALA A 98 -6.87 -13.52 -11.18
CA ALA A 98 -7.33 -12.33 -11.90
C ALA A 98 -6.24 -11.23 -11.91
N ALA A 99 -5.46 -11.10 -10.83
CA ALA A 99 -4.34 -10.16 -10.78
C ALA A 99 -3.23 -10.53 -11.77
N LEU A 100 -2.89 -11.82 -11.89
CA LEU A 100 -1.90 -12.29 -12.86
C LEU A 100 -2.38 -12.11 -14.30
N GLU A 101 -3.64 -12.39 -14.61
CA GLU A 101 -4.22 -12.12 -15.93
C GLU A 101 -4.20 -10.63 -16.25
N TYR A 102 -4.54 -9.76 -15.29
CA TYR A 102 -4.43 -8.32 -15.46
C TYR A 102 -3.00 -7.90 -15.80
N ALA A 103 -2.01 -8.42 -15.09
CA ALA A 103 -0.60 -8.17 -15.36
C ALA A 103 -0.18 -8.64 -16.75
N GLN A 104 -0.62 -9.82 -17.18
CA GLN A 104 -0.33 -10.37 -18.52
C GLN A 104 -0.88 -9.46 -19.62
N ARG A 105 -2.07 -8.90 -19.45
CA ARG A 105 -2.64 -7.92 -20.38
C ARG A 105 -1.92 -6.56 -20.33
N LEU A 106 -1.44 -6.14 -19.15
CA LEU A 106 -0.76 -4.85 -18.95
C LEU A 106 0.67 -4.83 -19.49
N LEU A 107 1.39 -5.96 -19.47
CA LEU A 107 2.78 -6.06 -19.92
C LEU A 107 3.02 -5.57 -21.38
N PRO A 108 2.22 -5.95 -22.38
CA PRO A 108 2.36 -5.42 -23.74
C PRO A 108 2.20 -3.91 -23.80
N LEU A 109 1.28 -3.33 -23.02
CA LEU A 109 1.04 -1.88 -22.97
C LEU A 109 2.21 -1.17 -22.28
N ARG A 110 2.76 -1.77 -21.19
CA ARG A 110 3.97 -1.26 -20.53
C ARG A 110 5.14 -1.17 -21.51
N LYS A 111 5.35 -2.19 -22.33
CA LYS A 111 6.40 -2.20 -23.37
C LYS A 111 6.10 -1.20 -24.50
N LYS A 112 4.83 -1.13 -24.93
CA LYS A 112 4.41 -0.22 -26.03
C LYS A 112 4.66 1.25 -25.70
N TYR A 113 4.44 1.64 -24.45
CA TYR A 113 4.52 3.03 -24.00
C TYR A 113 5.74 3.32 -23.11
N GLU A 114 6.77 2.46 -23.13
CA GLU A 114 7.93 2.54 -22.23
C GLU A 114 8.74 3.85 -22.34
N LYS A 115 8.63 4.55 -23.48
CA LYS A 115 9.27 5.84 -23.68
C LYS A 115 8.54 6.98 -23.00
N GLU A 116 7.22 6.94 -22.98
CA GLU A 116 6.36 7.99 -22.45
C GLU A 116 5.92 7.71 -21.00
N LEU A 117 5.68 6.44 -20.67
CA LEU A 117 5.10 6.02 -19.40
C LEU A 117 6.00 5.03 -18.64
N LEU A 118 6.12 5.23 -17.35
CA LEU A 118 6.63 4.23 -16.42
C LEU A 118 5.44 3.55 -15.74
N ILE A 119 4.99 2.40 -16.28
CA ILE A 119 3.81 1.69 -15.76
C ILE A 119 4.22 0.73 -14.65
N VAL A 120 3.58 0.85 -13.48
CA VAL A 120 3.74 -0.01 -12.30
C VAL A 120 2.37 -0.51 -11.87
N MET A 121 2.23 -1.83 -11.68
CA MET A 121 0.95 -2.41 -11.30
C MET A 121 0.59 -2.10 -9.85
N ARG A 122 -0.65 -1.66 -9.61
CA ARG A 122 -1.24 -1.50 -8.29
C ARG A 122 -1.64 -2.87 -7.74
N VAL A 123 -1.01 -3.28 -6.61
CA VAL A 123 -1.18 -4.58 -5.97
C VAL A 123 -1.41 -4.36 -4.47
N TYR A 124 -2.62 -3.97 -4.10
CA TYR A 124 -2.97 -3.63 -2.73
C TYR A 124 -3.61 -4.83 -2.03
N PHE A 125 -2.96 -5.31 -0.97
CA PHE A 125 -3.38 -6.48 -0.19
C PHE A 125 -4.16 -6.14 1.06
N GLU A 126 -4.06 -4.91 1.53
CA GLU A 126 -4.65 -4.42 2.77
C GLU A 126 -5.57 -3.23 2.47
N LYS A 127 -6.70 -3.17 3.15
CA LYS A 127 -7.68 -2.09 2.97
C LYS A 127 -7.97 -1.40 4.29
N PRO A 128 -7.67 -0.08 4.39
CA PRO A 128 -8.05 0.69 5.55
C PRO A 128 -9.58 0.79 5.63
N ARG A 129 -10.16 0.38 6.77
CA ARG A 129 -11.61 0.42 6.98
C ARG A 129 -11.96 1.47 8.03
N THR A 130 -12.91 2.34 7.70
CA THR A 130 -13.48 3.28 8.66
C THR A 130 -14.45 2.57 9.61
N THR A 131 -15.12 1.52 9.11
CA THR A 131 -16.01 0.63 9.86
C THR A 131 -15.57 -0.81 9.67
N VAL A 132 -16.35 -1.78 10.15
CA VAL A 132 -16.09 -3.21 9.97
C VAL A 132 -16.21 -3.60 8.49
N GLY A 133 -15.40 -4.53 8.02
CA GLY A 133 -15.42 -5.07 6.66
C GLY A 133 -14.17 -5.90 6.36
N TRP A 134 -14.14 -6.54 5.19
CA TRP A 134 -12.99 -7.29 4.72
C TRP A 134 -11.73 -6.40 4.67
N LYS A 135 -10.67 -6.82 5.36
CA LYS A 135 -9.44 -6.04 5.54
C LYS A 135 -8.38 -6.26 4.45
N GLY A 136 -8.64 -7.18 3.53
CA GLY A 136 -7.72 -7.49 2.43
C GLY A 136 -7.25 -8.93 2.43
N LEU A 137 -6.53 -9.31 1.36
CA LEU A 137 -6.06 -10.68 1.11
C LEU A 137 -5.17 -11.21 2.23
N ILE A 138 -4.31 -10.38 2.81
CA ILE A 138 -3.42 -10.81 3.90
C ILE A 138 -4.22 -11.21 5.13
N ASN A 139 -5.24 -10.41 5.49
CA ASN A 139 -5.98 -10.62 6.72
C ASN A 139 -7.03 -11.75 6.62
N ASP A 140 -7.69 -11.89 5.46
CA ASP A 140 -8.77 -12.86 5.24
C ASP A 140 -8.74 -13.34 3.79
N PRO A 141 -7.78 -14.24 3.47
CA PRO A 141 -7.53 -14.68 2.09
C PRO A 141 -8.66 -15.53 1.50
N HIS A 142 -9.44 -16.18 2.37
CA HIS A 142 -10.54 -17.07 1.96
C HIS A 142 -11.89 -16.37 1.87
N LEU A 143 -11.98 -15.10 2.28
CA LEU A 143 -13.23 -14.30 2.32
C LEU A 143 -14.33 -14.94 3.21
N ASP A 144 -13.95 -15.74 4.20
CA ASP A 144 -14.85 -16.50 5.07
C ASP A 144 -14.76 -16.12 6.56
N GLY A 145 -13.90 -15.12 6.89
CA GLY A 145 -13.66 -14.68 8.26
C GLY A 145 -12.79 -15.62 9.08
N SER A 146 -12.07 -16.54 8.45
CA SER A 146 -11.12 -17.46 9.12
C SER A 146 -9.85 -16.74 9.58
N PHE A 147 -9.51 -15.62 8.96
CA PHE A 147 -8.31 -14.82 9.24
C PHE A 147 -7.00 -15.63 9.20
N ASP A 148 -6.86 -16.49 8.19
CA ASP A 148 -5.63 -17.26 7.96
C ASP A 148 -4.51 -16.35 7.42
N ILE A 149 -3.97 -15.50 8.32
CA ILE A 149 -2.99 -14.46 7.99
C ILE A 149 -1.67 -15.06 7.48
N ASN A 150 -1.24 -16.22 8.02
CA ASN A 150 -0.03 -16.90 7.55
C ASN A 150 -0.15 -17.29 6.07
N PHE A 151 -1.29 -17.83 5.67
CA PHE A 151 -1.58 -18.16 4.28
C PHE A 151 -1.70 -16.89 3.42
N GLY A 152 -2.36 -15.84 3.93
CA GLY A 152 -2.50 -14.56 3.24
C GLY A 152 -1.16 -13.89 2.93
N LEU A 153 -0.22 -13.87 3.87
CA LEU A 153 1.14 -13.35 3.66
C LEU A 153 1.92 -14.16 2.61
N ARG A 154 1.80 -15.49 2.68
CA ARG A 154 2.41 -16.38 1.69
C ARG A 154 1.87 -16.13 0.29
N GLN A 155 0.54 -15.99 0.14
CA GLN A 155 -0.10 -15.68 -1.14
C GLN A 155 0.34 -14.31 -1.68
N ALA A 156 0.39 -13.28 -0.83
CA ALA A 156 0.82 -11.95 -1.22
C ALA A 156 2.26 -11.96 -1.74
N ARG A 157 3.19 -12.63 -1.04
CA ARG A 157 4.58 -12.76 -1.47
C ARG A 157 4.71 -13.56 -2.77
N SER A 158 3.98 -14.68 -2.90
CA SER A 158 3.97 -15.49 -4.12
C SER A 158 3.54 -14.70 -5.34
N LEU A 159 2.42 -13.96 -5.24
CA LEU A 159 1.93 -13.11 -6.32
C LEU A 159 2.94 -12.04 -6.72
N LEU A 160 3.53 -11.33 -5.75
CA LEU A 160 4.55 -10.31 -6.02
C LEU A 160 5.78 -10.89 -6.71
N LEU A 161 6.21 -12.08 -6.31
CA LEU A 161 7.35 -12.76 -6.93
C LEU A 161 7.04 -13.13 -8.40
N GLU A 162 5.85 -13.66 -8.67
CA GLU A 162 5.41 -13.98 -10.04
C GLU A 162 5.33 -12.73 -10.91
N LEU A 163 4.73 -11.64 -10.43
CA LEU A 163 4.64 -10.37 -11.14
C LEU A 163 6.02 -9.82 -11.51
N ASN A 164 6.94 -9.74 -10.55
CA ASN A 164 8.29 -9.23 -10.81
C ASN A 164 9.09 -10.16 -11.75
N ASN A 165 8.91 -11.48 -11.65
CA ASN A 165 9.52 -12.45 -12.58
C ASN A 165 9.01 -12.30 -14.01
N MET A 166 7.76 -11.83 -14.19
CA MET A 166 7.22 -11.51 -15.51
C MET A 166 7.79 -10.18 -16.06
N GLY A 167 8.42 -9.36 -15.23
CA GLY A 167 8.85 -7.99 -15.54
C GLY A 167 7.77 -6.94 -15.31
N MET A 168 6.73 -7.27 -14.50
CA MET A 168 5.71 -6.33 -14.07
C MET A 168 6.03 -5.84 -12.65
N PRO A 169 6.57 -4.61 -12.49
CA PRO A 169 6.84 -4.06 -11.18
C PRO A 169 5.54 -3.79 -10.42
N ALA A 170 5.58 -3.98 -9.11
CA ALA A 170 4.42 -3.87 -8.24
C ALA A 170 4.51 -2.70 -7.26
N SER A 171 3.36 -2.12 -6.98
CA SER A 171 3.16 -1.11 -5.94
C SER A 171 2.13 -1.58 -4.91
N THR A 172 2.25 -1.07 -3.67
CA THR A 172 1.27 -1.40 -2.61
C THR A 172 1.01 -0.20 -1.69
N GLU A 173 -0.05 -0.27 -0.88
CA GLU A 173 -0.25 0.61 0.26
C GLU A 173 0.29 -0.09 1.51
N PHE A 174 1.16 0.57 2.25
CA PHE A 174 1.65 0.08 3.53
C PHE A 174 0.71 0.53 4.64
N LEU A 175 -0.06 -0.40 5.17
CA LEU A 175 -1.05 -0.14 6.22
C LEU A 175 -0.59 -0.71 7.58
N ASP A 176 -0.16 -1.96 7.62
CA ASP A 176 0.37 -2.61 8.81
C ASP A 176 1.88 -2.35 8.96
N MET A 177 2.37 -2.32 10.21
CA MET A 177 3.78 -2.02 10.52
C MET A 177 4.71 -3.23 10.40
N ILE A 178 4.16 -4.45 10.37
CA ILE A 178 4.91 -5.71 10.35
C ILE A 178 4.93 -6.32 8.95
N THR A 179 3.83 -6.23 8.21
CA THR A 179 3.68 -6.82 6.88
C THR A 179 4.79 -6.44 5.88
N PRO A 180 5.39 -5.22 5.92
CA PRO A 180 6.51 -4.87 5.05
C PRO A 180 7.71 -5.81 5.20
N GLN A 181 7.93 -6.40 6.38
CA GLN A 181 9.04 -7.33 6.61
C GLN A 181 8.92 -8.62 5.78
N TYR A 182 7.70 -8.95 5.30
CA TYR A 182 7.41 -10.17 4.54
C TYR A 182 7.55 -10.00 3.04
N TYR A 183 7.33 -8.78 2.50
CA TYR A 183 7.26 -8.59 1.05
C TYR A 183 7.79 -7.26 0.51
N ALA A 184 8.27 -6.34 1.36
CA ALA A 184 8.74 -5.04 0.86
C ALA A 184 9.94 -5.14 -0.10
N ASP A 185 10.73 -6.22 -0.05
CA ASP A 185 11.79 -6.53 -1.01
C ASP A 185 11.27 -6.70 -2.46
N LEU A 186 9.98 -6.97 -2.64
CA LEU A 186 9.31 -7.18 -3.92
C LEU A 186 8.45 -5.97 -4.38
N ILE A 187 8.50 -4.84 -3.66
CA ILE A 187 7.73 -3.63 -3.96
C ILE A 187 8.62 -2.56 -4.59
N SER A 188 8.18 -2.02 -5.73
CA SER A 188 8.88 -0.96 -6.44
C SER A 188 8.45 0.44 -6.01
N TRP A 189 7.19 0.62 -5.55
CA TRP A 189 6.65 1.88 -5.07
C TRP A 189 5.61 1.63 -3.97
N GLY A 190 5.59 2.50 -2.96
CA GLY A 190 4.68 2.40 -1.83
C GLY A 190 3.79 3.63 -1.67
N ALA A 191 2.57 3.44 -1.13
CA ALA A 191 1.70 4.52 -0.71
C ALA A 191 1.46 4.51 0.79
N ILE A 192 1.30 5.71 1.36
CA ILE A 192 0.66 5.92 2.67
C ILE A 192 -0.70 6.57 2.39
N GLY A 193 -1.76 5.91 2.82
CA GLY A 193 -3.14 6.32 2.56
C GLY A 193 -3.57 7.58 3.32
N ALA A 194 -4.64 8.23 2.87
CA ALA A 194 -5.13 9.47 3.46
C ALA A 194 -5.53 9.35 4.94
N ARG A 195 -5.89 8.15 5.41
CA ARG A 195 -6.24 7.90 6.82
C ARG A 195 -5.02 7.68 7.71
N THR A 196 -3.85 7.42 7.13
CA THR A 196 -2.61 7.07 7.83
C THR A 196 -1.50 8.10 7.65
N THR A 197 -1.65 9.06 6.75
CA THR A 197 -0.66 10.13 6.50
C THR A 197 -0.35 10.97 7.75
N GLU A 198 -1.33 11.19 8.65
CA GLU A 198 -1.11 11.87 9.93
C GLU A 198 -0.40 11.01 10.98
N SER A 199 -0.40 9.68 10.81
CA SER A 199 0.15 8.74 11.78
C SER A 199 1.68 8.84 11.83
N GLN A 200 2.22 9.13 13.02
CA GLN A 200 3.65 9.17 13.26
C GLN A 200 4.33 7.85 12.86
N ILE A 201 3.78 6.71 13.25
CA ILE A 201 4.39 5.40 12.97
C ILE A 201 4.45 5.07 11.47
N HIS A 202 3.50 5.57 10.66
CA HIS A 202 3.55 5.39 9.20
C HIS A 202 4.61 6.29 8.54
N ARG A 203 4.85 7.50 9.08
CA ARG A 203 5.94 8.38 8.65
C ARG A 203 7.31 7.78 9.00
N GLU A 204 7.44 7.23 10.20
CA GLU A 204 8.62 6.49 10.65
C GLU A 204 8.87 5.25 9.79
N LEU A 205 7.82 4.45 9.50
CA LEU A 205 7.92 3.31 8.59
C LEU A 205 8.44 3.75 7.21
N ALA A 206 7.84 4.78 6.61
CA ALA A 206 8.21 5.27 5.29
C ALA A 206 9.67 5.72 5.23
N SER A 207 10.22 6.28 6.33
CA SER A 207 11.63 6.68 6.42
C SER A 207 12.63 5.53 6.24
N GLY A 208 12.18 4.30 6.44
CA GLY A 208 13.00 3.08 6.35
C GLY A 208 12.67 2.19 5.15
N LEU A 209 11.64 2.51 4.38
CA LEU A 209 11.30 1.72 3.19
C LEU A 209 12.34 1.94 2.08
N SER A 210 12.70 0.85 1.41
CA SER A 210 13.70 0.86 0.32
C SER A 210 13.12 1.25 -1.03
N CYS A 211 11.88 1.71 -1.09
CA CYS A 211 11.21 2.18 -2.30
C CYS A 211 10.75 3.63 -2.15
N PRO A 212 10.55 4.36 -3.26
CA PRO A 212 9.85 5.65 -3.23
C PRO A 212 8.45 5.51 -2.63
N VAL A 213 8.00 6.54 -1.87
CA VAL A 213 6.73 6.51 -1.14
C VAL A 213 5.91 7.78 -1.40
N GLY A 214 4.66 7.57 -1.85
CA GLY A 214 3.69 8.63 -2.00
C GLY A 214 2.78 8.78 -0.78
N PHE A 215 2.66 10.01 -0.25
CA PHE A 215 1.75 10.35 0.84
C PHE A 215 0.50 11.04 0.30
N LYS A 216 -0.67 10.45 0.53
CA LYS A 216 -1.95 11.07 0.13
C LYS A 216 -2.29 12.24 1.06
N ASN A 217 -2.81 13.33 0.51
CA ASN A 217 -3.43 14.38 1.32
C ASN A 217 -4.60 13.82 2.14
N GLY A 218 -4.97 14.53 3.22
CA GLY A 218 -6.04 14.10 4.13
C GLY A 218 -7.38 13.89 3.43
N THR A 219 -8.26 13.14 4.07
CA THR A 219 -9.61 12.85 3.54
C THR A 219 -10.48 14.09 3.40
N ASP A 220 -10.17 15.16 4.13
CA ASP A 220 -10.78 16.50 4.07
C ASP A 220 -10.20 17.40 2.98
N GLY A 221 -9.12 16.97 2.32
CA GLY A 221 -8.38 17.75 1.32
C GLY A 221 -7.12 18.43 1.86
N ASN A 222 -6.82 18.32 3.17
CA ASN A 222 -5.69 18.99 3.79
C ASN A 222 -4.35 18.48 3.20
N LEU A 223 -3.68 19.35 2.44
CA LEU A 223 -2.39 19.08 1.82
C LEU A 223 -1.22 19.17 2.81
N LYS A 224 -1.33 20.06 3.82
CA LYS A 224 -0.23 20.29 4.76
C LYS A 224 0.21 19.02 5.48
N ILE A 225 -0.73 18.13 5.83
CA ILE A 225 -0.39 16.88 6.51
C ILE A 225 0.47 15.95 5.65
N ALA A 226 0.27 15.94 4.32
CA ALA A 226 1.11 15.17 3.41
C ALA A 226 2.49 15.81 3.22
N ILE A 227 2.56 17.14 3.16
CA ILE A 227 3.84 17.89 3.14
C ILE A 227 4.65 17.60 4.39
N ASP A 228 4.01 17.71 5.57
CA ASP A 228 4.67 17.41 6.85
C ASP A 228 5.11 15.95 6.93
N ALA A 229 4.33 15.02 6.35
CA ALA A 229 4.68 13.60 6.31
C ALA A 229 5.90 13.32 5.42
N VAL A 230 5.97 13.91 4.22
CA VAL A 230 7.15 13.83 3.34
C VAL A 230 8.37 14.39 4.05
N GLY A 231 8.25 15.58 4.67
CA GLY A 231 9.33 16.18 5.45
C GLY A 231 9.79 15.28 6.59
N ALA A 232 8.87 14.72 7.37
CA ALA A 232 9.21 13.80 8.46
C ALA A 232 9.91 12.52 7.94
N ALA A 233 9.36 11.88 6.92
CA ALA A 233 9.88 10.61 6.38
C ALA A 233 11.26 10.77 5.71
N SER A 234 11.65 11.98 5.30
CA SER A 234 12.98 12.24 4.74
C SER A 234 14.11 12.28 5.79
N HIS A 235 13.76 12.24 7.08
CA HIS A 235 14.72 12.27 8.19
C HIS A 235 14.90 10.89 8.84
N PRO A 236 16.03 10.67 9.55
CA PRO A 236 16.24 9.46 10.34
C PRO A 236 15.25 9.33 11.51
N HIS A 237 14.78 8.10 11.77
CA HIS A 237 13.87 7.78 12.86
C HIS A 237 14.33 6.53 13.64
N HIS A 238 13.76 6.38 14.84
CA HIS A 238 13.94 5.21 15.71
C HIS A 238 12.56 4.76 16.18
N PHE A 239 12.16 3.53 15.83
CA PHE A 239 10.83 3.03 16.17
C PHE A 239 10.81 1.52 16.41
N LEU A 240 9.72 1.03 16.98
CA LEU A 240 9.53 -0.38 17.28
C LEU A 240 8.99 -1.15 16.07
N SER A 241 9.63 -2.26 15.73
CA SER A 241 9.16 -3.18 14.70
C SER A 241 9.70 -4.59 14.99
N VAL A 242 9.73 -5.45 13.99
CA VAL A 242 10.26 -6.82 14.09
C VAL A 242 11.42 -7.03 13.11
N THR A 243 12.35 -7.92 13.50
CA THR A 243 13.42 -8.39 12.61
C THR A 243 12.86 -9.40 11.60
N LYS A 244 13.68 -9.79 10.60
CA LYS A 244 13.33 -10.90 9.69
C LYS A 244 13.14 -12.24 10.43
N THR A 245 13.75 -12.40 11.59
CA THR A 245 13.58 -13.59 12.46
C THR A 245 12.37 -13.49 13.39
N GLY A 246 11.54 -12.44 13.30
CA GLY A 246 10.30 -12.28 14.06
C GLY A 246 10.48 -11.72 15.48
N HIS A 247 11.69 -11.33 15.88
CA HIS A 247 11.92 -10.74 17.20
C HIS A 247 11.60 -9.24 17.19
N SER A 248 10.99 -8.78 18.27
CA SER A 248 10.79 -7.33 18.50
C SER A 248 12.13 -6.61 18.49
N ALA A 249 12.19 -5.47 17.83
CA ALA A 249 13.43 -4.72 17.63
C ALA A 249 13.18 -3.21 17.64
N ILE A 250 14.25 -2.46 17.92
CA ILE A 250 14.33 -1.03 17.67
C ILE A 250 14.96 -0.85 16.29
N VAL A 251 14.21 -0.29 15.35
CA VAL A 251 14.67 0.00 14.00
C VAL A 251 15.22 1.41 13.96
N HIS A 252 16.40 1.57 13.33
CA HIS A 252 17.04 2.85 13.05
C HIS A 252 17.03 3.07 11.54
N THR A 253 16.50 4.19 11.08
CA THR A 253 16.43 4.53 9.65
C THR A 253 17.36 5.68 9.30
N THR A 254 17.61 5.85 8.00
CA THR A 254 18.42 6.97 7.47
C THR A 254 17.57 8.10 6.91
N GLY A 255 16.25 7.91 6.84
CA GLY A 255 15.35 8.76 6.07
C GLY A 255 15.20 8.27 4.63
N ASN A 256 14.07 8.61 4.01
CA ASN A 256 13.73 8.26 2.63
C ASN A 256 13.59 9.54 1.79
N PRO A 257 14.60 9.88 0.96
CA PRO A 257 14.58 11.10 0.15
C PRO A 257 13.61 11.04 -1.02
N ASP A 258 13.08 9.86 -1.36
CA ASP A 258 12.23 9.61 -2.53
C ASP A 258 10.73 9.67 -2.19
N CYS A 259 10.40 10.38 -1.10
CA CYS A 259 9.00 10.62 -0.72
C CYS A 259 8.39 11.79 -1.50
N HIS A 260 7.10 11.67 -1.84
CA HIS A 260 6.36 12.70 -2.57
C HIS A 260 4.89 12.76 -2.16
N VAL A 261 4.18 13.77 -2.63
CA VAL A 261 2.75 14.00 -2.32
C VAL A 261 1.85 13.40 -3.41
N ILE A 262 0.69 12.91 -3.00
CA ILE A 262 -0.40 12.45 -3.87
C ILE A 262 -1.64 13.31 -3.59
N LEU A 263 -2.16 13.97 -4.63
CA LEU A 263 -3.43 14.67 -4.60
C LEU A 263 -4.56 13.67 -4.86
N ARG A 264 -5.46 13.46 -3.89
CA ARG A 264 -6.57 12.49 -3.98
C ARG A 264 -7.95 13.12 -3.83
N GLY A 265 -8.01 14.47 -3.84
CA GLY A 265 -9.21 15.21 -3.51
C GLY A 265 -9.52 15.26 -2.01
N GLY A 266 -10.60 15.88 -1.66
CA GLY A 266 -11.08 16.04 -0.30
C GLY A 266 -12.60 16.21 -0.29
N LYS A 267 -13.08 17.36 0.21
CA LYS A 267 -14.49 17.76 0.02
C LYS A 267 -14.81 18.02 -1.45
N GLU A 268 -13.84 18.54 -2.18
CA GLU A 268 -13.85 18.81 -3.61
C GLU A 268 -12.67 18.10 -4.27
N PRO A 269 -12.72 17.83 -5.58
CA PRO A 269 -11.57 17.40 -6.37
C PRO A 269 -10.41 18.40 -6.28
N ASN A 270 -9.16 17.94 -6.46
CA ASN A 270 -7.98 18.79 -6.41
C ASN A 270 -6.95 18.46 -7.49
N TYR A 271 -7.39 18.02 -8.66
CA TYR A 271 -6.55 17.61 -9.79
C TYR A 271 -6.39 18.69 -10.86
N ASP A 272 -7.28 19.70 -10.88
CA ASP A 272 -7.24 20.76 -11.88
C ASP A 272 -5.98 21.64 -11.74
N ARG A 273 -5.73 22.44 -12.77
CA ARG A 273 -4.52 23.27 -12.87
C ARG A 273 -4.32 24.23 -11.70
N GLU A 274 -5.39 24.82 -11.18
CA GLU A 274 -5.32 25.78 -10.07
C GLU A 274 -4.86 25.06 -8.78
N HIS A 275 -5.45 23.92 -8.46
CA HIS A 275 -5.06 23.13 -7.31
C HIS A 275 -3.64 22.56 -7.44
N VAL A 276 -3.25 22.09 -8.63
CA VAL A 276 -1.89 21.60 -8.89
C VAL A 276 -0.86 22.71 -8.67
N GLN A 277 -1.07 23.90 -9.23
CA GLN A 277 -0.16 25.03 -9.06
C GLN A 277 -0.10 25.51 -7.60
N ALA A 278 -1.23 25.55 -6.90
CA ALA A 278 -1.27 25.86 -5.47
C ALA A 278 -0.50 24.83 -4.63
N ALA A 279 -0.62 23.54 -4.97
CA ALA A 279 0.15 22.48 -4.32
C ALA A 279 1.65 22.63 -4.56
N VAL A 280 2.06 22.84 -5.82
CA VAL A 280 3.46 23.07 -6.21
C VAL A 280 4.06 24.26 -5.44
N ALA A 281 3.32 25.36 -5.31
CA ALA A 281 3.78 26.53 -4.55
C ALA A 281 3.99 26.22 -3.05
N GLN A 282 3.11 25.39 -2.44
CA GLN A 282 3.26 24.96 -1.05
C GLN A 282 4.46 24.01 -0.87
N LEU A 283 4.66 23.07 -1.79
CA LEU A 283 5.80 22.15 -1.80
C LEU A 283 7.12 22.92 -1.89
N ALA A 284 7.22 23.85 -2.84
CA ALA A 284 8.41 24.70 -3.01
C ALA A 284 8.71 25.52 -1.76
N LYS A 285 7.68 26.14 -1.13
CA LYS A 285 7.81 26.90 0.11
C LYS A 285 8.32 26.03 1.28
N SER A 286 8.01 24.72 1.26
CA SER A 286 8.41 23.77 2.29
C SER A 286 9.79 23.15 2.01
N GLY A 287 10.45 23.49 0.89
CA GLY A 287 11.78 22.99 0.53
C GLY A 287 11.83 21.51 0.16
N ILE A 288 10.70 20.93 -0.24
CA ILE A 288 10.61 19.54 -0.71
C ILE A 288 10.37 19.50 -2.23
N SER A 289 10.52 18.32 -2.85
CA SER A 289 10.28 18.17 -4.28
C SER A 289 8.90 18.69 -4.68
N THR A 290 8.85 19.46 -5.76
CA THR A 290 7.59 19.96 -6.35
C THR A 290 6.88 18.93 -7.21
N LYS A 291 7.52 17.80 -7.46
CA LYS A 291 6.94 16.69 -8.20
C LYS A 291 5.84 16.03 -7.36
N LEU A 292 4.66 15.86 -7.94
CA LEU A 292 3.50 15.29 -7.27
C LEU A 292 2.79 14.26 -8.16
N MET A 293 1.97 13.44 -7.53
CA MET A 293 1.10 12.46 -8.20
C MET A 293 -0.36 12.85 -8.04
N ILE A 294 -1.20 12.52 -9.03
CA ILE A 294 -2.65 12.69 -8.96
C ILE A 294 -3.33 11.32 -8.94
N ASP A 295 -4.13 11.10 -7.92
CA ASP A 295 -5.00 9.93 -7.82
C ASP A 295 -6.32 10.23 -8.55
N PHE A 296 -6.61 9.51 -9.63
CA PHE A 296 -7.79 9.70 -10.47
C PHE A 296 -9.08 9.20 -9.83
N SER A 297 -8.95 8.29 -8.88
CA SER A 297 -10.08 7.73 -8.11
C SER A 297 -10.43 8.57 -6.88
N HIS A 298 -11.15 8.01 -5.93
CA HIS A 298 -11.51 8.60 -4.65
C HIS A 298 -12.32 9.90 -4.79
N ALA A 299 -11.89 11.01 -4.15
CA ALA A 299 -12.64 12.25 -4.21
C ALA A 299 -12.43 13.01 -5.53
N ASN A 300 -11.33 12.78 -6.24
CA ASN A 300 -11.09 13.38 -7.54
C ASN A 300 -12.11 12.91 -8.60
N SER A 301 -12.56 11.66 -8.52
CA SER A 301 -13.68 11.15 -9.33
C SER A 301 -15.04 11.27 -8.64
N CYS A 302 -15.15 11.96 -7.51
CA CYS A 302 -16.35 11.99 -6.67
C CYS A 302 -16.86 10.58 -6.30
N LYS A 303 -15.95 9.59 -6.20
CA LYS A 303 -16.22 8.16 -5.96
C LYS A 303 -17.04 7.47 -7.08
N ASP A 304 -17.12 8.08 -8.23
CA ASP A 304 -17.69 7.50 -9.45
C ASP A 304 -16.53 7.07 -10.36
N PHE A 305 -16.34 5.76 -10.53
CA PHE A 305 -15.20 5.23 -11.29
C PHE A 305 -15.19 5.67 -12.75
N THR A 306 -16.36 5.93 -13.36
CA THR A 306 -16.47 6.39 -14.75
C THR A 306 -15.84 7.76 -14.95
N ARG A 307 -15.78 8.58 -13.89
CA ARG A 307 -15.18 9.91 -13.93
C ARG A 307 -13.65 9.91 -13.90
N GLN A 308 -13.00 8.76 -13.66
CA GLN A 308 -11.54 8.68 -13.76
C GLN A 308 -11.03 9.08 -15.14
N MET A 309 -11.81 8.80 -16.20
CA MET A 309 -11.46 9.22 -17.56
C MET A 309 -11.49 10.75 -17.73
N LEU A 310 -12.49 11.44 -17.14
CA LEU A 310 -12.54 12.92 -17.15
C LEU A 310 -11.34 13.53 -16.43
N VAL A 311 -10.91 12.92 -15.30
CA VAL A 311 -9.70 13.36 -14.59
C VAL A 311 -8.47 13.14 -15.46
N ALA A 312 -8.39 12.01 -16.17
CA ALA A 312 -7.30 11.72 -17.09
C ALA A 312 -7.21 12.71 -18.25
N GLU A 313 -8.34 13.09 -18.81
CA GLU A 313 -8.42 14.10 -19.91
C GLU A 313 -7.92 15.46 -19.45
N ASP A 314 -8.32 15.93 -18.28
CA ASP A 314 -7.86 17.20 -17.71
C ASP A 314 -6.34 17.18 -17.45
N VAL A 315 -5.86 16.12 -16.75
CA VAL A 315 -4.42 15.96 -16.47
C VAL A 315 -3.61 15.86 -17.76
N ALA A 316 -4.11 15.14 -18.78
CA ALA A 316 -3.47 15.04 -20.09
C ALA A 316 -3.36 16.44 -20.75
N ALA A 317 -4.42 17.26 -20.68
CA ALA A 317 -4.42 18.62 -21.18
C ALA A 317 -3.42 19.52 -20.44
N GLN A 318 -3.31 19.41 -19.11
CA GLN A 318 -2.32 20.13 -18.31
C GLN A 318 -0.88 19.75 -18.72
N ILE A 319 -0.60 18.47 -18.92
CA ILE A 319 0.70 17.97 -19.38
C ILE A 319 1.04 18.55 -20.76
N GLN A 320 0.10 18.49 -21.71
CA GLN A 320 0.26 19.07 -23.05
C GLN A 320 0.48 20.60 -23.02
N ALA A 321 -0.10 21.27 -22.03
CA ALA A 321 0.08 22.72 -21.82
C ALA A 321 1.39 23.08 -21.08
N GLY A 322 2.27 22.09 -20.82
CA GLY A 322 3.60 22.30 -20.24
C GLY A 322 3.68 22.16 -18.72
N GLU A 323 2.65 21.59 -18.04
CA GLU A 323 2.75 21.29 -16.61
C GLU A 323 3.72 20.13 -16.38
N ASN A 324 4.86 20.39 -15.73
CA ASN A 324 5.95 19.43 -15.55
C ASN A 324 6.05 18.87 -14.11
N ASN A 325 5.26 19.37 -13.17
CA ASN A 325 5.30 18.91 -11.78
C ASN A 325 4.42 17.68 -11.54
N ILE A 326 3.44 17.40 -12.42
CA ILE A 326 2.71 16.14 -12.39
C ILE A 326 3.65 15.05 -12.89
N MET A 327 4.33 14.34 -11.95
CA MET A 327 5.25 13.26 -12.30
C MET A 327 4.56 11.91 -12.42
N GLY A 328 3.34 11.77 -11.90
CA GLY A 328 2.65 10.49 -11.93
C GLY A 328 1.15 10.58 -11.67
N VAL A 329 0.48 9.48 -11.96
CA VAL A 329 -0.95 9.29 -11.77
C VAL A 329 -1.25 7.93 -11.15
N MET A 330 -2.38 7.82 -10.43
CA MET A 330 -2.87 6.58 -9.86
C MET A 330 -4.28 6.29 -10.37
N VAL A 331 -4.53 5.06 -10.79
CA VAL A 331 -5.78 4.62 -11.43
C VAL A 331 -6.28 3.33 -10.80
N GLU A 332 -7.57 3.27 -10.47
CA GLU A 332 -8.23 2.04 -10.06
C GLU A 332 -8.90 1.38 -11.28
N SER A 333 -8.31 0.28 -11.74
CA SER A 333 -8.66 -0.46 -12.94
C SER A 333 -8.68 -1.96 -12.68
N HIS A 334 -9.60 -2.70 -13.31
CA HIS A 334 -9.63 -4.16 -13.27
C HIS A 334 -10.03 -4.72 -14.63
N LEU A 335 -10.11 -6.08 -14.76
CA LEU A 335 -10.56 -6.74 -15.99
C LEU A 335 -11.99 -6.36 -16.34
N GLU A 336 -12.87 -6.34 -15.34
CA GLU A 336 -14.28 -5.96 -15.44
C GLU A 336 -14.54 -4.65 -14.68
N GLU A 337 -15.35 -3.77 -15.25
CA GLU A 337 -15.69 -2.49 -14.64
C GLU A 337 -16.63 -2.60 -13.44
N GLY A 338 -16.61 -1.58 -12.58
CA GLY A 338 -17.51 -1.46 -11.44
C GLY A 338 -17.03 -2.23 -10.22
N ARG A 339 -18.00 -2.59 -9.36
CA ARG A 339 -17.78 -3.35 -8.12
C ARG A 339 -18.89 -4.37 -7.89
N GLN A 340 -18.61 -5.32 -7.01
CA GLN A 340 -19.58 -6.31 -6.51
C GLN A 340 -19.39 -6.49 -5.00
N ASP A 341 -20.42 -6.97 -4.33
CA ASP A 341 -20.34 -7.21 -2.87
C ASP A 341 -19.77 -8.60 -2.55
N LYS A 342 -19.95 -9.57 -3.46
CA LYS A 342 -19.40 -10.93 -3.41
C LYS A 342 -18.65 -11.21 -4.69
N PRO A 343 -17.61 -12.08 -4.68
CA PRO A 343 -16.77 -12.38 -5.85
C PRO A 343 -17.48 -13.33 -6.84
N GLU A 344 -18.59 -12.91 -7.43
CA GLU A 344 -19.41 -13.69 -8.36
C GLU A 344 -18.94 -13.53 -9.81
N VAL A 345 -18.46 -12.34 -10.16
CA VAL A 345 -17.93 -12.02 -11.48
C VAL A 345 -16.40 -12.00 -11.43
N TYR A 346 -15.77 -12.86 -12.19
CA TYR A 346 -14.31 -12.92 -12.31
C TYR A 346 -13.74 -11.57 -12.78
N GLY A 347 -12.64 -11.13 -12.16
CA GLY A 347 -11.97 -9.88 -12.56
C GLY A 347 -12.72 -8.58 -12.22
N LYS A 348 -13.75 -8.63 -11.36
CA LYS A 348 -14.49 -7.47 -10.88
C LYS A 348 -14.15 -7.18 -9.40
N SER A 349 -13.93 -5.90 -9.07
CA SER A 349 -13.57 -5.48 -7.71
C SER A 349 -14.63 -5.81 -6.66
N ILE A 350 -14.21 -6.25 -5.46
CA ILE A 350 -15.06 -6.41 -4.27
C ILE A 350 -14.90 -5.26 -3.26
N THR A 351 -14.15 -4.24 -3.62
CA THR A 351 -13.94 -3.04 -2.78
C THR A 351 -14.45 -1.81 -3.53
N ASP A 352 -13.62 -0.83 -3.87
CA ASP A 352 -14.08 0.32 -4.63
C ASP A 352 -14.21 -0.02 -6.12
N ALA A 353 -15.14 0.64 -6.82
CA ALA A 353 -15.39 0.39 -8.23
C ALA A 353 -14.20 0.84 -9.10
N CYS A 354 -13.84 0.02 -10.09
CA CYS A 354 -12.71 0.23 -11.00
C CYS A 354 -13.22 0.49 -12.43
N ILE A 355 -12.42 1.17 -13.25
CA ILE A 355 -12.63 1.14 -14.72
C ILE A 355 -12.32 -0.25 -15.27
N GLY A 356 -12.96 -0.60 -16.39
CA GLY A 356 -12.73 -1.86 -17.10
C GLY A 356 -11.48 -1.85 -17.98
N TRP A 357 -11.22 -3.00 -18.62
CA TRP A 357 -10.00 -3.15 -19.43
C TRP A 357 -9.97 -2.22 -20.65
N ASP A 358 -11.06 -2.10 -21.40
CA ASP A 358 -11.10 -1.25 -22.60
C ASP A 358 -10.82 0.21 -22.27
N THR A 359 -11.45 0.75 -21.21
CA THR A 359 -11.18 2.11 -20.72
C THR A 359 -9.73 2.27 -20.24
N THR A 360 -9.13 1.20 -19.70
CA THR A 360 -7.71 1.18 -19.30
C THR A 360 -6.78 1.39 -20.49
N GLU A 361 -7.01 0.68 -21.60
CA GLU A 361 -6.23 0.84 -22.83
C GLU A 361 -6.37 2.24 -23.41
N GLU A 362 -7.59 2.79 -23.46
CA GLU A 362 -7.87 4.16 -23.92
C GLU A 362 -7.15 5.20 -23.06
N MET A 363 -7.22 5.06 -21.73
CA MET A 363 -6.57 5.97 -20.79
C MET A 363 -5.04 5.95 -20.92
N LEU A 364 -4.42 4.78 -21.03
CA LEU A 364 -2.98 4.66 -21.22
C LEU A 364 -2.54 5.28 -22.56
N ALA A 365 -3.31 5.08 -23.63
CA ALA A 365 -3.03 5.70 -24.92
C ALA A 365 -3.13 7.24 -24.85
N LEU A 366 -4.15 7.78 -24.16
CA LEU A 366 -4.31 9.21 -23.93
C LEU A 366 -3.11 9.80 -23.17
N LEU A 367 -2.72 9.17 -22.05
CA LEU A 367 -1.62 9.65 -21.21
C LEU A 367 -0.27 9.57 -21.93
N ALA A 368 -0.03 8.48 -22.67
CA ALA A 368 1.19 8.35 -23.48
C ALA A 368 1.28 9.44 -24.53
N LYS A 369 0.20 9.70 -25.28
CA LYS A 369 0.13 10.79 -26.26
C LYS A 369 0.36 12.15 -25.61
N ALA A 370 -0.23 12.38 -24.45
CA ALA A 370 -0.05 13.65 -23.74
C ALA A 370 1.40 13.86 -23.28
N ASN A 371 2.10 12.80 -22.86
CA ASN A 371 3.46 12.90 -22.35
C ASN A 371 4.55 12.98 -23.45
N GLN A 372 4.22 12.79 -24.73
CA GLN A 372 5.16 12.93 -25.85
C GLN A 372 5.83 14.31 -25.91
N VAL A 373 5.19 15.35 -25.36
CA VAL A 373 5.76 16.71 -25.32
C VAL A 373 6.91 16.86 -24.34
N ARG A 374 7.11 15.87 -23.43
CA ARG A 374 8.14 15.89 -22.37
C ARG A 374 9.35 15.00 -22.66
N VAL A 375 9.22 14.02 -23.57
CA VAL A 375 10.21 12.98 -23.87
C VAL A 375 10.76 13.07 -25.28
#